data_17271e0884608ee68cdbb8b499096f07
#
_entry.id   17271e0884608ee68cdbb8b499096f07
#
_cell.length_a   1.000
_cell.length_b   1.000
_cell.length_c   1.000
_cell.angle_alpha   90.00
_cell.angle_beta   90.00
_cell.angle_gamma   90.00
#
_symmetry.space_group_name_H-M   'P 1'
#
loop_
_entity.id
_entity.type
_entity.pdbx_description
1 polymer ?
#
loop_
_entity_poly.entity_id
_entity_poly.type
_entity_poly.pdbx_seq_one_letter_code
_entity_poly.pdbx_strand_id
1 'polypeptide(L)'
;ESLEPDVTVPQTMADTLAGRDSAVEWLLAHPERLEQRAYPDAPLTRGRFLGLLHEAAGAPEAREPAAFPDLLGIEWYLPAISWAQTAGVTNGTSDGTFTAARPLTWQEAAVFLVRTAEALGLEPERIRTAPLPSVLAEGAWDRASLELAWGWGLLPEDAGASGGITRAQGTAMAEALRTLL
;
A
#
# COMPACT_ATOMS: atom_id res chain seq x y z
N GLU A 1 13.08 24.58 -9.57
CA GLU A 1 12.25 23.67 -8.74
C GLU A 1 12.96 23.52 -7.42
N SER A 2 12.29 23.89 -6.34
CA SER A 2 12.81 23.73 -4.98
C SER A 2 12.75 22.25 -4.62
N LEU A 3 13.91 21.67 -4.28
CA LEU A 3 13.99 20.32 -3.71
C LEU A 3 13.65 20.41 -2.22
N GLU A 4 12.41 20.74 -1.89
CA GLU A 4 11.96 20.63 -0.50
C GLU A 4 11.81 19.14 -0.15
N PRO A 5 12.34 18.68 1.01
CA PRO A 5 12.20 17.30 1.41
C PRO A 5 10.75 17.00 1.77
N ASP A 6 10.21 15.89 1.27
CA ASP A 6 8.84 15.44 1.58
C ASP A 6 8.66 15.05 3.06
N VAL A 7 9.76 14.84 3.76
CA VAL A 7 9.77 14.49 5.18
C VAL A 7 10.86 15.30 5.88
N THR A 8 10.48 16.01 6.93
CA THR A 8 11.43 16.67 7.81
C THR A 8 11.65 15.80 9.05
N VAL A 9 12.85 15.28 9.21
CA VAL A 9 13.26 14.54 10.41
C VAL A 9 14.05 15.50 11.29
N PRO A 10 13.53 15.93 12.45
CA PRO A 10 14.24 16.87 13.30
C PRO A 10 15.48 16.23 13.92
N GLN A 11 16.63 16.85 13.71
CA GLN A 11 17.88 16.50 14.38
C GLN A 11 17.92 17.23 15.73
N THR A 12 17.97 16.50 16.82
CA THR A 12 18.09 17.10 18.15
C THR A 12 19.55 17.31 18.56
N MET A 13 19.80 18.24 19.50
CA MET A 13 21.13 18.40 20.10
C MET A 13 21.63 17.12 20.75
N ALA A 14 20.73 16.35 21.36
CA ALA A 14 21.05 15.05 21.96
C ALA A 14 21.51 14.03 20.92
N ASP A 15 20.89 13.99 19.74
CA ASP A 15 21.29 13.10 18.65
C ASP A 15 22.68 13.47 18.12
N THR A 16 22.93 14.76 17.93
CA THR A 16 24.25 15.26 17.52
C THR A 16 25.34 14.90 18.50
N LEU A 17 25.11 15.05 19.80
CA LEU A 17 26.06 14.69 20.86
C LEU A 17 26.28 13.17 20.96
N ALA A 18 25.27 12.37 20.63
CA ALA A 18 25.37 10.91 20.62
C ALA A 18 25.94 10.36 19.30
N GLY A 19 26.29 11.23 18.35
CA GLY A 19 26.78 10.82 17.01
C GLY A 19 25.71 10.11 16.16
N ARG A 20 24.43 10.30 16.48
CA ARG A 20 23.32 9.73 15.72
C ARG A 20 22.86 10.71 14.65
N ASP A 21 22.53 10.18 13.48
CA ASP A 21 21.87 10.92 12.40
C ASP A 21 20.42 10.47 12.33
N SER A 22 19.52 11.29 12.86
CA SER A 22 18.09 10.98 12.92
C SER A 22 17.48 10.76 11.52
N ALA A 23 18.02 11.41 10.49
CA ALA A 23 17.56 11.22 9.11
C ALA A 23 17.98 9.84 8.58
N VAL A 24 19.22 9.42 8.86
CA VAL A 24 19.70 8.08 8.49
C VAL A 24 18.95 7.00 9.26
N GLU A 25 18.76 7.18 10.57
CA GLU A 25 17.98 6.23 11.39
C GLU A 25 16.53 6.12 10.88
N TRP A 26 15.92 7.25 10.56
CA TRP A 26 14.58 7.27 9.97
C TRP A 26 14.53 6.56 8.62
N LEU A 27 15.49 6.80 7.72
CA LEU A 27 15.58 6.12 6.41
C LEU A 27 15.80 4.61 6.54
N LEU A 28 16.62 4.19 7.50
CA LEU A 28 16.83 2.75 7.79
C LEU A 28 15.57 2.07 8.34
N ALA A 29 14.77 2.82 9.12
CA ALA A 29 13.47 2.35 9.62
C ALA A 29 12.36 2.35 8.53
N HIS A 30 12.57 3.09 7.42
CA HIS A 30 11.60 3.22 6.33
C HIS A 30 12.26 2.91 4.97
N PRO A 31 12.80 1.71 4.77
CA PRO A 31 13.51 1.34 3.55
C PRO A 31 12.65 1.45 2.28
N GLU A 32 11.32 1.31 2.43
CA GLU A 32 10.34 1.50 1.36
C GLU A 32 10.41 2.90 0.75
N ARG A 33 10.68 3.93 1.54
CA ARG A 33 10.81 5.32 1.05
C ARG A 33 12.00 5.50 0.13
N LEU A 34 13.14 4.88 0.46
CA LEU A 34 14.32 4.89 -0.39
C LEU A 34 14.07 4.17 -1.71
N GLU A 35 13.48 2.99 -1.64
CA GLU A 35 13.25 2.17 -2.83
C GLU A 35 12.17 2.74 -3.75
N GLN A 36 11.13 3.38 -3.22
CA GLN A 36 10.11 4.03 -4.03
C GLN A 36 10.67 5.18 -4.85
N ARG A 37 11.51 6.03 -4.25
CA ARG A 37 12.17 7.15 -4.96
C ARG A 37 13.22 6.68 -5.95
N ALA A 38 13.98 5.65 -5.61
CA ALA A 38 15.05 5.15 -6.46
C ALA A 38 14.52 4.45 -7.72
N TYR A 39 13.33 3.79 -7.63
CA TYR A 39 12.80 2.93 -8.70
C TYR A 39 11.28 3.04 -8.82
N PRO A 40 10.74 4.21 -9.27
CA PRO A 40 9.29 4.42 -9.36
C PRO A 40 8.61 3.45 -10.33
N ASP A 41 9.31 3.04 -11.38
CA ASP A 41 8.79 2.14 -12.42
C ASP A 41 8.98 0.65 -12.07
N ALA A 42 9.62 0.33 -10.94
CA ALA A 42 9.78 -1.05 -10.51
C ALA A 42 8.42 -1.69 -10.17
N PRO A 43 8.26 -3.00 -10.42
CA PRO A 43 7.04 -3.71 -10.08
C PRO A 43 6.71 -3.59 -8.58
N LEU A 44 5.45 -3.32 -8.27
CA LEU A 44 4.95 -3.31 -6.90
C LEU A 44 4.60 -4.73 -6.47
N THR A 45 5.03 -5.12 -5.26
CA THR A 45 4.67 -6.41 -4.68
C THR A 45 3.52 -6.29 -3.70
N ARG A 46 2.85 -7.43 -3.42
CA ARG A 46 1.72 -7.50 -2.48
C ARG A 46 2.08 -7.01 -1.09
N GLY A 47 3.23 -7.45 -0.55
CA GLY A 47 3.66 -7.04 0.79
C GLY A 47 3.94 -5.54 0.87
N ARG A 48 4.62 -4.98 -0.14
CA ARG A 48 4.89 -3.54 -0.21
C ARG A 48 3.61 -2.71 -0.30
N PHE A 49 2.64 -3.16 -1.08
CA PHE A 49 1.39 -2.42 -1.19
C PHE A 49 0.60 -2.38 0.12
N LEU A 50 0.53 -3.50 0.86
CA LEU A 50 -0.07 -3.47 2.20
C LEU A 50 0.71 -2.56 3.16
N GLY A 51 2.04 -2.49 3.05
CA GLY A 51 2.85 -1.52 3.79
C GLY A 51 2.41 -0.09 3.52
N LEU A 52 2.21 0.27 2.25
CA LEU A 52 1.73 1.61 1.85
C LEU A 52 0.32 1.91 2.38
N LEU A 53 -0.60 0.96 2.27
CA LEU A 53 -1.97 1.13 2.76
C LEU A 53 -2.03 1.26 4.29
N HIS A 54 -1.23 0.47 5.00
CA HIS A 54 -1.11 0.53 6.44
C HIS A 54 -0.58 1.89 6.91
N GLU A 55 0.46 2.39 6.25
CA GLU A 55 0.99 3.73 6.52
C GLU A 55 -0.05 4.82 6.22
N ALA A 56 -0.73 4.74 5.08
CA ALA A 56 -1.81 5.66 4.72
C ALA A 56 -2.94 5.66 5.75
N ALA A 57 -3.24 4.50 6.35
CA ALA A 57 -4.23 4.33 7.40
C ALA A 57 -3.77 4.83 8.79
N GLY A 58 -2.58 5.40 8.91
CA GLY A 58 -2.01 5.87 10.18
C GLY A 58 -1.31 4.77 10.99
N ALA A 59 -0.89 3.70 10.34
CA ALA A 59 -0.16 2.56 10.91
C ALA A 59 -0.84 1.94 12.15
N PRO A 60 -2.12 1.53 12.06
CA PRO A 60 -2.84 0.97 13.20
C PRO A 60 -2.18 -0.32 13.69
N GLU A 61 -2.14 -0.51 15.01
CA GLU A 61 -1.56 -1.71 15.61
C GLU A 61 -2.35 -2.97 15.25
N ALA A 62 -1.63 -4.05 14.94
CA ALA A 62 -2.21 -5.36 14.76
C ALA A 62 -2.58 -5.98 16.12
N ARG A 63 -3.73 -6.64 16.21
CA ARG A 63 -4.13 -7.35 17.43
C ARG A 63 -3.31 -8.63 17.65
N GLU A 64 -2.92 -9.28 16.57
CA GLU A 64 -2.15 -10.53 16.56
C GLU A 64 -1.14 -10.52 15.41
N PRO A 65 -0.02 -11.23 15.53
CA PRO A 65 0.91 -11.42 14.43
C PRO A 65 0.26 -12.19 13.27
N ALA A 66 0.68 -11.89 12.02
CA ALA A 66 0.21 -12.63 10.86
C ALA A 66 0.59 -14.11 10.93
N ALA A 67 -0.35 -14.97 10.58
CA ALA A 67 -0.22 -16.43 10.67
C ALA A 67 0.04 -17.10 9.31
N PHE A 68 0.72 -16.40 8.36
CA PHE A 68 1.06 -16.98 7.07
C PHE A 68 2.41 -17.70 7.13
N PRO A 69 2.48 -19.00 6.71
CA PRO A 69 3.68 -19.82 6.88
C PRO A 69 4.88 -19.39 6.01
N ASP A 70 4.64 -18.60 4.98
CA ASP A 70 5.64 -18.11 4.04
C ASP A 70 6.26 -16.76 4.46
N LEU A 71 5.88 -16.21 5.62
CA LEU A 71 6.51 -15.02 6.19
C LEU A 71 7.69 -15.42 7.08
N LEU A 72 8.83 -14.75 6.91
CA LEU A 72 10.06 -15.04 7.65
C LEU A 72 10.12 -14.33 9.01
N GLY A 73 9.21 -13.37 9.26
CA GLY A 73 9.17 -12.61 10.50
C GLY A 73 10.13 -11.43 10.58
N ILE A 74 10.86 -11.16 9.51
CA ILE A 74 11.87 -10.08 9.43
C ILE A 74 11.52 -9.02 8.38
N GLU A 75 10.40 -9.17 7.69
CA GLU A 75 9.96 -8.24 6.66
C GLU A 75 9.49 -6.93 7.29
N TRP A 76 9.94 -5.79 6.76
CA TRP A 76 9.56 -4.47 7.26
C TRP A 76 8.03 -4.21 7.17
N TYR A 77 7.35 -4.86 6.22
CA TYR A 77 5.90 -4.77 6.04
C TYR A 77 5.11 -5.81 6.88
N LEU A 78 5.78 -6.58 7.74
CA LEU A 78 5.11 -7.58 8.59
C LEU A 78 4.03 -6.98 9.50
N PRO A 79 4.22 -5.81 10.13
CA PRO A 79 3.16 -5.17 10.92
C PRO A 79 1.92 -4.86 10.07
N ALA A 80 2.12 -4.43 8.82
CA ALA A 80 1.04 -4.15 7.89
C ALA A 80 0.25 -5.40 7.50
N ILE A 81 0.93 -6.53 7.23
CA ILE A 81 0.28 -7.80 6.92
C ILE A 81 -0.49 -8.31 8.14
N SER A 82 0.09 -8.19 9.35
CA SER A 82 -0.57 -8.59 10.60
C SER A 82 -1.85 -7.79 10.84
N TRP A 83 -1.79 -6.48 10.69
CA TRP A 83 -2.98 -5.63 10.75
C TRP A 83 -3.99 -6.00 9.67
N ALA A 84 -3.56 -6.13 8.42
CA ALA A 84 -4.44 -6.43 7.30
C ALA A 84 -5.17 -7.77 7.46
N GLN A 85 -4.52 -8.78 8.04
CA GLN A 85 -5.16 -10.06 8.35
C GLN A 85 -6.21 -9.89 9.46
N THR A 86 -5.87 -9.23 10.57
CA THR A 86 -6.79 -9.05 11.70
C THR A 86 -7.94 -8.09 11.39
N ALA A 87 -7.73 -7.13 10.49
CA ALA A 87 -8.75 -6.20 10.02
C ALA A 87 -9.61 -6.75 8.87
N GLY A 88 -9.34 -7.96 8.37
CA GLY A 88 -10.08 -8.57 7.27
C GLY A 88 -9.72 -8.03 5.88
N VAL A 89 -8.68 -7.23 5.76
CA VAL A 89 -8.20 -6.71 4.47
C VAL A 89 -7.65 -7.84 3.60
N THR A 90 -6.98 -8.83 4.20
CA THR A 90 -6.48 -10.00 3.51
C THR A 90 -6.71 -11.29 4.27
N ASN A 91 -6.98 -12.37 3.52
CA ASN A 91 -7.01 -13.75 4.03
C ASN A 91 -5.87 -14.60 3.40
N GLY A 92 -4.93 -13.96 2.71
CA GLY A 92 -3.89 -14.65 1.94
C GLY A 92 -4.40 -15.17 0.60
N THR A 93 -3.77 -16.22 0.13
CA THR A 93 -4.10 -16.95 -1.10
C THR A 93 -4.80 -18.28 -0.77
N SER A 94 -5.34 -18.96 -1.77
CA SER A 94 -6.11 -20.20 -1.58
C SER A 94 -5.31 -21.37 -0.98
N ASP A 95 -3.98 -21.31 -1.05
CA ASP A 95 -3.07 -22.29 -0.45
C ASP A 95 -2.65 -21.93 0.99
N GLY A 96 -3.22 -20.88 1.56
CA GLY A 96 -2.95 -20.44 2.92
C GLY A 96 -1.68 -19.59 3.10
N THR A 97 -1.01 -19.21 2.00
CA THR A 97 0.17 -18.34 2.03
C THR A 97 -0.22 -16.87 1.80
N PHE A 98 0.69 -15.94 2.02
CA PHE A 98 0.50 -14.53 1.66
C PHE A 98 1.15 -14.16 0.33
N THR A 99 2.26 -14.76 -0.01
CA THR A 99 3.08 -14.49 -1.22
C THR A 99 3.52 -13.03 -1.35
N ALA A 100 4.10 -12.48 -0.27
CA ALA A 100 4.44 -11.06 -0.13
C ALA A 100 5.32 -10.51 -1.27
N ALA A 101 6.26 -11.30 -1.78
CA ALA A 101 7.19 -10.90 -2.84
C ALA A 101 6.59 -10.95 -4.26
N ARG A 102 5.40 -11.55 -4.43
CA ARG A 102 4.76 -11.66 -5.74
C ARG A 102 4.31 -10.29 -6.25
N PRO A 103 4.46 -9.99 -7.56
CA PRO A 103 3.88 -8.78 -8.14
C PRO A 103 2.38 -8.69 -7.87
N LEU A 104 1.93 -7.48 -7.56
CA LEU A 104 0.53 -7.18 -7.29
C LEU A 104 -0.26 -7.07 -8.59
N THR A 105 -1.46 -7.64 -8.63
CA THR A 105 -2.41 -7.46 -9.73
C THR A 105 -3.37 -6.31 -9.46
N TRP A 106 -3.98 -5.74 -10.51
CA TRP A 106 -4.97 -4.67 -10.38
C TRP A 106 -6.19 -5.09 -9.58
N GLN A 107 -6.63 -6.34 -9.74
CA GLN A 107 -7.76 -6.88 -8.98
C GLN A 107 -7.43 -6.99 -7.48
N GLU A 108 -6.24 -7.48 -7.15
CA GLU A 108 -5.79 -7.54 -5.76
C GLU A 108 -5.62 -6.16 -5.13
N ALA A 109 -5.10 -5.20 -5.90
CA ALA A 109 -5.00 -3.82 -5.46
C ALA A 109 -6.38 -3.23 -5.13
N ALA A 110 -7.35 -3.43 -6.01
CA ALA A 110 -8.72 -2.97 -5.79
C ALA A 110 -9.34 -3.62 -4.54
N VAL A 111 -9.18 -4.93 -4.36
CA VAL A 111 -9.68 -5.64 -3.17
C VAL A 111 -9.04 -5.10 -1.90
N PHE A 112 -7.72 -4.89 -1.88
CA PHE A 112 -7.03 -4.35 -0.71
C PHE A 112 -7.49 -2.92 -0.40
N LEU A 113 -7.65 -2.07 -1.41
CA LEU A 113 -8.15 -0.69 -1.23
C LEU A 113 -9.56 -0.66 -0.65
N VAL A 114 -10.49 -1.42 -1.26
CA VAL A 114 -11.89 -1.47 -0.80
C VAL A 114 -11.97 -1.99 0.62
N ARG A 115 -11.33 -3.12 0.92
CA ARG A 115 -11.36 -3.71 2.27
C ARG A 115 -10.64 -2.84 3.29
N THR A 116 -9.61 -2.11 2.90
CA THR A 116 -8.97 -1.13 3.79
C THR A 116 -9.94 0.00 4.13
N ALA A 117 -10.63 0.56 3.14
CA ALA A 117 -11.64 1.58 3.36
C ALA A 117 -12.76 1.07 4.30
N GLU A 118 -13.28 -0.14 4.06
CA GLU A 118 -14.28 -0.77 4.91
C GLU A 118 -13.77 -1.00 6.35
N ALA A 119 -12.54 -1.50 6.52
CA ALA A 119 -11.93 -1.73 7.82
C ALA A 119 -11.74 -0.44 8.63
N LEU A 120 -11.57 0.68 7.94
CA LEU A 120 -11.48 2.02 8.54
C LEU A 120 -12.85 2.70 8.72
N GLY A 121 -13.94 2.02 8.36
CA GLY A 121 -15.29 2.57 8.45
C GLY A 121 -15.57 3.70 7.46
N LEU A 122 -14.84 3.75 6.35
CA LEU A 122 -15.04 4.75 5.31
C LEU A 122 -16.18 4.32 4.38
N GLU A 123 -17.01 5.28 4.00
CA GLU A 123 -18.07 5.14 2.99
C GLU A 123 -17.84 6.17 1.88
N PRO A 124 -16.82 5.96 1.00
CA PRO A 124 -16.46 6.96 0.00
C PRO A 124 -17.58 7.19 -1.00
N GLU A 125 -17.80 8.46 -1.35
CA GLU A 125 -18.70 8.81 -2.43
C GLU A 125 -18.12 8.42 -3.80
N ARG A 126 -19.01 8.08 -4.71
CA ARG A 126 -18.60 7.81 -6.10
C ARG A 126 -18.30 9.15 -6.80
N ILE A 127 -17.01 9.42 -7.00
CA ILE A 127 -16.55 10.66 -7.68
C ILE A 127 -16.31 10.45 -9.18
N ARG A 128 -16.03 9.23 -9.62
CA ARG A 128 -15.76 8.91 -11.02
C ARG A 128 -16.98 8.31 -11.69
N THR A 129 -17.52 9.01 -12.70
CA THR A 129 -18.70 8.57 -13.46
C THR A 129 -18.35 7.74 -14.70
N ALA A 130 -17.09 7.84 -15.18
CA ALA A 130 -16.60 7.04 -16.29
C ALA A 130 -16.69 5.54 -15.96
N PRO A 131 -17.04 4.68 -16.92
CA PRO A 131 -17.07 3.24 -16.71
C PRO A 131 -15.67 2.68 -16.41
N LEU A 132 -15.62 1.55 -15.71
CA LEU A 132 -14.39 0.80 -15.52
C LEU A 132 -13.78 0.43 -16.88
N PRO A 133 -12.47 0.66 -17.10
CA PRO A 133 -11.80 0.25 -18.33
C PRO A 133 -11.99 -1.24 -18.61
N SER A 134 -12.29 -1.60 -19.86
CA SER A 134 -12.56 -2.99 -20.28
C SER A 134 -11.38 -3.93 -19.96
N VAL A 135 -10.15 -3.43 -20.11
CA VAL A 135 -8.92 -4.17 -19.79
C VAL A 135 -8.87 -4.64 -18.34
N LEU A 136 -9.49 -3.92 -17.41
CA LEU A 136 -9.60 -4.32 -16.00
C LEU A 136 -10.81 -5.21 -15.74
N ALA A 137 -11.87 -5.04 -16.54
CA ALA A 137 -13.13 -5.75 -16.36
C ALA A 137 -13.12 -7.18 -16.92
N GLU A 138 -12.33 -7.42 -17.99
CA GLU A 138 -12.24 -8.73 -18.65
C GLU A 138 -11.59 -9.77 -17.75
N GLY A 139 -12.29 -10.91 -17.52
CA GLY A 139 -11.79 -12.00 -16.71
C GLY A 139 -11.61 -11.68 -15.22
N ALA A 140 -12.17 -10.57 -14.75
CA ALA A 140 -12.04 -10.18 -13.35
C ALA A 140 -12.79 -11.15 -12.44
N TRP A 141 -12.06 -11.74 -11.47
CA TRP A 141 -12.63 -12.61 -10.43
C TRP A 141 -13.36 -11.82 -9.33
N ASP A 142 -13.04 -10.54 -9.15
CA ASP A 142 -13.76 -9.60 -8.26
C ASP A 142 -13.97 -8.25 -8.97
N ARG A 143 -14.93 -8.24 -9.86
CA ARG A 143 -15.33 -7.04 -10.60
C ARG A 143 -15.92 -5.97 -9.69
N ALA A 144 -16.60 -6.37 -8.62
CA ALA A 144 -17.24 -5.43 -7.70
C ALA A 144 -16.21 -4.52 -7.02
N SER A 145 -15.13 -5.08 -6.49
CA SER A 145 -14.05 -4.30 -5.90
C SER A 145 -13.36 -3.38 -6.91
N LEU A 146 -13.19 -3.82 -8.17
CA LEU A 146 -12.65 -2.95 -9.22
C LEU A 146 -13.57 -1.76 -9.52
N GLU A 147 -14.89 -1.99 -9.63
CA GLU A 147 -15.87 -0.93 -9.89
C GLU A 147 -15.98 0.07 -8.73
N LEU A 148 -15.88 -0.41 -7.48
CA LEU A 148 -15.86 0.43 -6.29
C LEU A 148 -14.58 1.27 -6.24
N ALA A 149 -13.41 0.64 -6.29
CA ALA A 149 -12.13 1.34 -6.22
C ALA A 149 -11.97 2.35 -7.37
N TRP A 150 -12.46 2.00 -8.57
CA TRP A 150 -12.51 2.92 -9.71
C TRP A 150 -13.46 4.08 -9.45
N GLY A 151 -14.68 3.79 -9.02
CA GLY A 151 -15.70 4.80 -8.74
C GLY A 151 -15.28 5.78 -7.64
N TRP A 152 -14.59 5.32 -6.62
CA TRP A 152 -14.04 6.14 -5.53
C TRP A 152 -12.78 6.92 -5.90
N GLY A 153 -12.25 6.72 -7.13
CA GLY A 153 -11.03 7.40 -7.58
C GLY A 153 -9.74 6.85 -6.98
N LEU A 154 -9.79 5.69 -6.34
CA LEU A 154 -8.61 5.06 -5.73
C LEU A 154 -7.65 4.42 -6.73
N LEU A 155 -8.15 4.02 -7.91
CA LEU A 155 -7.30 3.53 -9.00
C LEU A 155 -6.87 4.70 -9.90
N PRO A 156 -5.62 4.74 -10.39
CA PRO A 156 -5.18 5.77 -11.32
C PRO A 156 -5.88 5.67 -12.67
N GLU A 157 -5.91 6.75 -13.45
CA GLU A 157 -6.60 6.79 -14.74
C GLU A 157 -5.99 5.87 -15.79
N ASP A 158 -4.69 5.62 -15.69
CA ASP A 158 -3.93 4.70 -16.55
C ASP A 158 -3.94 3.24 -16.05
N ALA A 159 -4.80 2.90 -15.08
CA ALA A 159 -4.91 1.56 -14.55
C ALA A 159 -5.20 0.54 -15.68
N GLY A 160 -4.39 -0.52 -15.73
CA GLY A 160 -4.48 -1.56 -16.75
C GLY A 160 -3.79 -1.25 -18.08
N ALA A 161 -3.31 -0.04 -18.29
CA ALA A 161 -2.64 0.34 -19.54
C ALA A 161 -1.26 -0.36 -19.71
N SER A 162 -0.62 -0.72 -18.60
CA SER A 162 0.62 -1.51 -18.56
C SER A 162 0.37 -2.84 -17.84
N GLY A 163 1.13 -3.89 -18.20
CA GLY A 163 0.90 -5.25 -17.71
C GLY A 163 1.09 -5.49 -16.22
N GLY A 164 1.53 -4.52 -15.44
CA GLY A 164 1.74 -4.63 -14.00
C GLY A 164 1.62 -3.28 -13.31
N ILE A 165 1.52 -3.31 -11.99
CA ILE A 165 1.46 -2.10 -11.17
C ILE A 165 2.88 -1.68 -10.81
N THR A 166 3.20 -0.40 -11.00
CA THR A 166 4.47 0.19 -10.58
C THR A 166 4.42 0.68 -9.13
N ARG A 167 5.59 0.92 -8.54
CA ARG A 167 5.68 1.50 -7.20
C ARG A 167 5.07 2.91 -7.15
N ALA A 168 5.27 3.72 -8.19
CA ALA A 168 4.67 5.05 -8.29
C ALA A 168 3.13 4.98 -8.28
N GLN A 169 2.54 4.05 -9.05
CA GLN A 169 1.10 3.84 -9.05
C GLN A 169 0.59 3.37 -7.68
N GLY A 170 1.34 2.48 -7.01
CA GLY A 170 1.00 2.04 -5.65
C GLY A 170 0.99 3.18 -4.64
N THR A 171 1.99 4.06 -4.71
CA THR A 171 2.05 5.26 -3.88
C THR A 171 0.86 6.19 -4.15
N ALA A 172 0.53 6.44 -5.42
CA ALA A 172 -0.61 7.26 -5.79
C ALA A 172 -1.95 6.68 -5.25
N MET A 173 -2.13 5.36 -5.30
CA MET A 173 -3.29 4.69 -4.74
C MET A 173 -3.38 4.84 -3.21
N ALA A 174 -2.27 4.69 -2.51
CA ALA A 174 -2.21 4.88 -1.06
C ALA A 174 -2.48 6.34 -0.65
N GLU A 175 -1.96 7.31 -1.40
CA GLU A 175 -2.26 8.72 -1.21
C GLU A 175 -3.73 9.04 -1.49
N ALA A 176 -4.33 8.47 -2.54
CA ALA A 176 -5.76 8.61 -2.81
C ALA A 176 -6.61 8.09 -1.64
N LEU A 177 -6.25 6.94 -1.07
CA LEU A 177 -6.93 6.42 0.13
C LEU A 177 -6.77 7.38 1.31
N ARG A 178 -5.59 7.93 1.55
CA ARG A 178 -5.33 8.87 2.64
C ARG A 178 -6.16 10.14 2.54
N THR A 179 -6.51 10.59 1.33
CA THR A 179 -7.38 11.76 1.16
C THR A 179 -8.83 11.53 1.57
N LEU A 180 -9.24 10.27 1.78
CA LEU A 180 -10.57 9.91 2.25
C LEU A 180 -10.69 9.87 3.79
N LEU A 181 -9.55 9.91 4.48
CA LEU A 181 -9.46 9.92 5.95
C LEU A 181 -9.59 11.32 6.51
#